data_403634f76f1890e5483957fe1d779395
#
_entry.id   403634f76f1890e5483957fe1d779395
#
_cell.length_a   1.000
_cell.length_b   1.000
_cell.length_c   1.000
_cell.angle_alpha   90.00
_cell.angle_beta   90.00
_cell.angle_gamma   90.00
#
_symmetry.space_group_name_H-M   'P 1'
#
loop_
_entity.id
_entity.type
_entity.pdbx_description
1 polymer ?
#
loop_
_entity_poly.entity_id
_entity_poly.type
_entity_poly.pdbx_seq_one_letter_code
_entity_poly.pdbx_strand_id
1 'polypeptide(L)'
;MRENIPNNYIDLTVTSPPYDDLRNYNGFVFHYKTMLEQLYRITKIGGVVVWVVGDKTDKGSETLTSFKQALYAKEIGFNVHDTQIYYKNNPIPTGGNRYHQHFEYMFVFSKGKPKTFNPIMEECKYKGIANMKNRGKDGSLEYTKIERTKEKKVGNVFCYSVGGGITTKDKIAYKHPAQFPEKLAEDQITTWSNEEDIVFDPMCGSGTTCKQSFLHNRNFIGIDMSEEYIKDICKVRMKEYGWEEKNGIESNNIETRANKI
;
A
#
# COMPACT_ATOMS: atom_id res chain seq x y z
N MET A 1 -5.27 -17.27 5.49
CA MET A 1 -6.08 -16.82 4.35
C MET A 1 -6.93 -17.92 3.73
N ARG A 2 -6.39 -19.09 3.39
CA ARG A 2 -7.17 -20.12 2.66
C ARG A 2 -8.43 -20.58 3.39
N GLU A 3 -8.37 -20.74 4.70
CA GLU A 3 -9.45 -21.33 5.51
C GLU A 3 -10.35 -20.29 6.19
N ASN A 4 -9.86 -19.05 6.41
CA ASN A 4 -10.51 -18.10 7.30
C ASN A 4 -11.10 -16.87 6.59
N ILE A 5 -10.67 -16.55 5.36
CA ILE A 5 -11.21 -15.41 4.60
C ILE A 5 -11.95 -15.90 3.36
N PRO A 6 -13.26 -15.62 3.24
CA PRO A 6 -14.05 -16.02 2.08
C PRO A 6 -13.56 -15.40 0.77
N ASN A 7 -14.00 -15.95 -0.36
CA ASN A 7 -13.81 -15.34 -1.67
C ASN A 7 -14.56 -14.01 -1.74
N ASN A 8 -14.00 -13.01 -2.43
CA ASN A 8 -14.64 -11.72 -2.68
C ASN A 8 -15.13 -11.04 -1.38
N TYR A 9 -14.28 -11.00 -0.35
CA TYR A 9 -14.62 -10.48 0.96
C TYR A 9 -13.94 -9.13 1.28
N ILE A 10 -12.74 -8.90 0.77
CA ILE A 10 -11.90 -7.73 1.07
C ILE A 10 -12.16 -6.62 0.06
N ASP A 11 -12.40 -5.41 0.53
CA ASP A 11 -12.56 -4.22 -0.31
C ASP A 11 -11.22 -3.64 -0.74
N LEU A 12 -10.29 -3.52 0.20
CA LEU A 12 -8.96 -2.94 0.00
C LEU A 12 -7.88 -3.76 0.72
N THR A 13 -6.77 -3.99 0.05
CA THR A 13 -5.52 -4.42 0.71
C THR A 13 -4.49 -3.31 0.58
N VAL A 14 -3.83 -2.94 1.68
CA VAL A 14 -2.66 -2.06 1.69
C VAL A 14 -1.55 -2.79 2.42
N THR A 15 -0.48 -3.14 1.71
CA THR A 15 0.57 -3.98 2.28
C THR A 15 1.92 -3.75 1.61
N SER A 16 2.98 -4.07 2.33
CA SER A 16 4.36 -4.06 1.85
C SER A 16 4.99 -5.42 2.13
N PRO A 17 5.20 -6.26 1.10
CA PRO A 17 5.85 -7.55 1.28
C PRO A 17 7.33 -7.40 1.66
N PRO A 18 7.98 -8.44 2.16
CA PRO A 18 9.43 -8.49 2.24
C PRO A 18 10.08 -8.24 0.88
N TYR A 19 11.08 -7.33 0.84
CA TYR A 19 11.82 -7.03 -0.38
C TYR A 19 13.00 -7.99 -0.48
N ASP A 20 12.84 -9.09 -1.18
CA ASP A 20 13.83 -10.16 -1.27
C ASP A 20 14.32 -10.59 0.14
N ASP A 21 15.63 -10.63 0.36
CA ASP A 21 16.29 -10.90 1.64
C ASP A 21 16.96 -9.64 2.24
N LEU A 22 16.45 -8.43 1.91
CA LEU A 22 17.00 -7.17 2.44
C LEU A 22 16.94 -7.07 3.96
N ARG A 23 16.03 -7.80 4.60
CA ARG A 23 15.88 -7.85 6.06
C ARG A 23 15.70 -9.29 6.52
N ASN A 24 16.19 -9.58 7.72
CA ASN A 24 15.94 -10.86 8.35
C ASN A 24 14.55 -10.87 8.99
N TYR A 25 13.67 -11.70 8.44
CA TYR A 25 12.32 -11.94 8.97
C TYR A 25 12.26 -13.31 9.67
N ASN A 26 13.20 -13.58 10.59
CA ASN A 26 13.24 -14.80 11.40
C ASN A 26 13.26 -16.10 10.57
N GLY A 27 13.90 -16.06 9.38
CA GLY A 27 14.03 -17.24 8.50
C GLY A 27 12.79 -17.53 7.63
N PHE A 28 11.75 -16.73 7.66
CA PHE A 28 10.57 -16.92 6.81
C PHE A 28 10.87 -16.64 5.34
N VAL A 29 10.47 -17.55 4.46
CA VAL A 29 10.54 -17.39 3.01
C VAL A 29 9.23 -16.83 2.48
N PHE A 30 9.31 -15.75 1.72
CA PHE A 30 8.14 -15.11 1.14
C PHE A 30 7.81 -15.68 -0.25
N HIS A 31 6.64 -16.30 -0.37
CA HIS A 31 6.13 -16.86 -1.62
C HIS A 31 5.11 -15.89 -2.25
N TYR A 32 5.59 -14.89 -3.00
CA TYR A 32 4.75 -13.83 -3.56
C TYR A 32 3.66 -14.34 -4.50
N LYS A 33 3.91 -15.40 -5.28
CA LYS A 33 2.92 -15.98 -6.19
C LYS A 33 1.68 -16.46 -5.42
N THR A 34 1.89 -17.31 -4.43
CA THR A 34 0.80 -17.81 -3.58
C THR A 34 0.09 -16.67 -2.85
N MET A 35 0.83 -15.64 -2.40
CA MET A 35 0.23 -14.48 -1.75
C MET A 35 -0.68 -13.73 -2.72
N LEU A 36 -0.21 -13.40 -3.92
CA LEU A 36 -1.00 -12.68 -4.93
C LEU A 36 -2.23 -13.48 -5.39
N GLU A 37 -2.11 -14.81 -5.57
CA GLU A 37 -3.25 -15.69 -5.88
C GLU A 37 -4.32 -15.63 -4.78
N GLN A 38 -3.92 -15.67 -3.51
CA GLN A 38 -4.86 -15.57 -2.39
C GLN A 38 -5.46 -14.16 -2.30
N LEU A 39 -4.70 -13.10 -2.55
CA LEU A 39 -5.22 -11.75 -2.62
C LEU A 39 -6.25 -11.61 -3.75
N TYR A 40 -5.97 -12.17 -4.94
CA TYR A 40 -6.95 -12.17 -6.03
C TYR A 40 -8.24 -12.88 -5.65
N ARG A 41 -8.13 -14.03 -4.98
CA ARG A 41 -9.29 -14.80 -4.52
C ARG A 41 -10.18 -14.02 -3.56
N ILE A 42 -9.57 -13.42 -2.51
CA ILE A 42 -10.31 -12.77 -1.43
C ILE A 42 -10.76 -11.35 -1.76
N THR A 43 -10.11 -10.68 -2.71
CA THR A 43 -10.50 -9.32 -3.13
C THR A 43 -11.86 -9.34 -3.83
N LYS A 44 -12.77 -8.45 -3.45
CA LYS A 44 -14.07 -8.24 -4.11
C LYS A 44 -13.89 -7.80 -5.55
N ILE A 45 -14.89 -8.05 -6.40
CA ILE A 45 -14.97 -7.41 -7.73
C ILE A 45 -15.08 -5.89 -7.51
N GLY A 46 -14.17 -5.13 -8.11
CA GLY A 46 -14.01 -3.70 -7.88
C GLY A 46 -13.17 -3.33 -6.66
N GLY A 47 -12.68 -4.32 -5.91
CA GLY A 47 -11.71 -4.13 -4.83
C GLY A 47 -10.30 -3.88 -5.36
N VAL A 48 -9.44 -3.34 -4.49
CA VAL A 48 -8.10 -2.85 -4.81
C VAL A 48 -7.05 -3.47 -3.90
N VAL A 49 -5.87 -3.69 -4.43
CA VAL A 49 -4.65 -4.07 -3.68
C VAL A 49 -3.58 -3.02 -3.97
N VAL A 50 -3.17 -2.29 -2.95
CA VAL A 50 -1.99 -1.42 -2.99
C VAL A 50 -0.79 -2.21 -2.49
N TRP A 51 0.14 -2.45 -3.40
CA TRP A 51 1.31 -3.29 -3.22
C TRP A 51 2.57 -2.45 -3.22
N VAL A 52 3.12 -2.17 -2.02
CA VAL A 52 4.31 -1.31 -1.85
C VAL A 52 5.55 -2.20 -1.88
N VAL A 53 6.42 -2.02 -2.86
CA VAL A 53 7.58 -2.88 -3.06
C VAL A 53 8.78 -2.15 -3.64
N GLY A 54 9.97 -2.49 -3.15
CA GLY A 54 11.25 -2.06 -3.70
C GLY A 54 12.06 -3.24 -4.23
N ASP A 55 13.16 -2.93 -4.91
CA ASP A 55 14.12 -3.91 -5.42
C ASP A 55 15.42 -3.88 -4.61
N LYS A 56 16.02 -5.04 -4.42
CA LYS A 56 17.37 -5.19 -3.89
C LYS A 56 18.38 -5.02 -5.02
N THR A 57 19.54 -4.46 -4.70
CA THR A 57 20.72 -4.54 -5.56
C THR A 57 21.59 -5.70 -5.10
N ASP A 58 21.80 -6.68 -5.95
CA ASP A 58 22.71 -7.81 -5.72
C ASP A 58 23.79 -7.85 -6.80
N LYS A 59 25.07 -7.93 -6.39
CA LYS A 59 26.24 -7.98 -7.28
C LYS A 59 26.21 -6.94 -8.41
N GLY A 60 25.75 -5.72 -8.10
CA GLY A 60 25.70 -4.62 -9.05
C GLY A 60 24.48 -4.60 -9.97
N SER A 61 23.52 -5.51 -9.81
CA SER A 61 22.27 -5.56 -10.57
C SER A 61 21.05 -5.44 -9.65
N GLU A 62 20.01 -4.76 -10.06
CA GLU A 62 18.71 -4.79 -9.40
C GLU A 62 18.03 -6.15 -9.66
N THR A 63 17.32 -6.67 -8.65
CA THR A 63 16.64 -7.97 -8.72
C THR A 63 15.43 -7.94 -9.63
N LEU A 64 14.84 -6.75 -9.85
CA LEU A 64 13.58 -6.54 -10.58
C LEU A 64 12.43 -7.38 -10.02
N THR A 65 12.46 -7.66 -8.73
CA THR A 65 11.42 -8.45 -8.04
C THR A 65 10.08 -7.71 -8.04
N SER A 66 10.11 -6.38 -7.94
CA SER A 66 8.93 -5.53 -8.04
C SER A 66 8.17 -5.74 -9.36
N PHE A 67 8.91 -5.76 -10.48
CA PHE A 67 8.34 -5.99 -11.82
C PHE A 67 7.84 -7.41 -12.01
N LYS A 68 8.57 -8.42 -11.51
CA LYS A 68 8.13 -9.83 -11.54
C LYS A 68 6.81 -10.00 -10.80
N GLN A 69 6.66 -9.37 -9.64
CA GLN A 69 5.44 -9.41 -8.85
C GLN A 69 4.28 -8.70 -9.58
N ALA A 70 4.51 -7.52 -10.16
CA ALA A 70 3.49 -6.79 -10.91
C ALA A 70 3.04 -7.55 -12.16
N LEU A 71 3.96 -8.14 -12.92
CA LEU A 71 3.64 -8.95 -14.09
C LEU A 71 2.84 -10.20 -13.71
N TYR A 72 3.23 -10.87 -12.62
CA TYR A 72 2.50 -12.03 -12.14
C TYR A 72 1.11 -11.67 -11.64
N ALA A 73 0.94 -10.55 -10.93
CA ALA A 73 -0.38 -10.06 -10.53
C ALA A 73 -1.31 -9.87 -11.76
N LYS A 74 -0.76 -9.32 -12.86
CA LYS A 74 -1.50 -9.17 -14.13
C LYS A 74 -1.83 -10.54 -14.76
N GLU A 75 -0.89 -11.48 -14.74
CA GLU A 75 -1.06 -12.84 -15.29
C GLU A 75 -2.22 -13.59 -14.62
N ILE A 76 -2.35 -13.49 -13.29
CA ILE A 76 -3.43 -14.14 -12.54
C ILE A 76 -4.78 -13.43 -12.58
N GLY A 77 -4.89 -12.29 -13.30
CA GLY A 77 -6.15 -11.62 -13.59
C GLY A 77 -6.38 -10.26 -12.93
N PHE A 78 -5.45 -9.74 -12.15
CA PHE A 78 -5.53 -8.34 -11.71
C PHE A 78 -5.29 -7.38 -12.89
N ASN A 79 -6.01 -6.26 -12.91
CA ASN A 79 -5.56 -5.10 -13.67
C ASN A 79 -4.43 -4.40 -12.90
N VAL A 80 -3.35 -4.05 -13.56
CA VAL A 80 -2.42 -3.04 -13.03
C VAL A 80 -3.08 -1.69 -13.32
N HIS A 81 -3.87 -1.21 -12.35
CA HIS A 81 -4.72 -0.04 -12.52
C HIS A 81 -3.91 1.26 -12.58
N ASP A 82 -2.92 1.37 -11.69
CA ASP A 82 -2.00 2.51 -11.64
C ASP A 82 -0.63 2.04 -11.12
N THR A 83 0.42 2.75 -11.54
CA THR A 83 1.76 2.61 -10.99
C THR A 83 2.11 3.93 -10.31
N GLN A 84 2.03 3.93 -8.99
CA GLN A 84 2.36 5.07 -8.16
C GLN A 84 3.79 4.97 -7.64
N ILE A 85 4.37 6.10 -7.31
CA ILE A 85 5.72 6.18 -6.75
C ILE A 85 5.63 6.69 -5.31
N TYR A 86 6.14 5.91 -4.38
CA TYR A 86 6.46 6.34 -3.03
C TYR A 86 7.83 7.01 -3.06
N TYR A 87 7.86 8.33 -3.14
CA TYR A 87 9.08 9.13 -3.13
C TYR A 87 9.47 9.51 -1.70
N LYS A 88 10.73 9.25 -1.34
CA LYS A 88 11.33 9.60 -0.05
C LYS A 88 12.12 10.89 -0.23
N ASN A 89 11.69 11.98 0.39
CA ASN A 89 12.40 13.26 0.28
C ASN A 89 13.72 13.30 1.05
N ASN A 90 13.92 12.37 2.00
CA ASN A 90 15.10 12.25 2.85
C ASN A 90 15.62 10.81 2.90
N PRO A 91 16.03 10.20 1.77
CA PRO A 91 16.51 8.82 1.73
C PRO A 91 17.83 8.67 2.48
N ILE A 92 18.12 7.45 2.90
CA ILE A 92 19.43 7.11 3.44
C ILE A 92 20.45 7.17 2.28
N PRO A 93 21.57 7.92 2.43
CA PRO A 93 22.61 7.96 1.39
C PRO A 93 23.16 6.56 1.09
N THR A 94 23.21 6.21 -0.18
CA THR A 94 23.85 5.00 -0.66
C THR A 94 25.24 5.33 -1.19
N GLY A 95 26.23 4.51 -0.85
CA GLY A 95 27.58 4.63 -1.40
C GLY A 95 27.72 3.97 -2.77
N GLY A 96 28.90 4.14 -3.41
CA GLY A 96 29.24 3.52 -4.68
C GLY A 96 28.89 4.36 -5.91
N ASN A 97 28.62 3.69 -7.03
CA ASN A 97 28.43 4.30 -8.34
C ASN A 97 26.94 4.41 -8.75
N ARG A 98 26.03 4.52 -7.77
CA ARG A 98 24.59 4.67 -7.98
C ARG A 98 24.08 5.94 -7.31
N TYR A 99 23.01 6.50 -7.84
CA TYR A 99 22.27 7.54 -7.15
C TYR A 99 21.56 6.99 -5.91
N HIS A 100 21.25 7.87 -4.96
CA HIS A 100 20.50 7.50 -3.78
C HIS A 100 19.11 7.00 -4.15
N GLN A 101 18.66 5.91 -3.51
CA GLN A 101 17.34 5.32 -3.76
C GLN A 101 16.24 6.17 -3.11
N HIS A 102 15.61 7.01 -3.90
CA HIS A 102 14.58 7.93 -3.46
C HIS A 102 13.16 7.37 -3.49
N PHE A 103 12.93 6.24 -4.15
CA PHE A 103 11.57 5.77 -4.34
C PHE A 103 11.42 4.25 -4.16
N GLU A 104 10.17 3.87 -3.91
CA GLU A 104 9.67 2.51 -4.01
C GLU A 104 8.42 2.53 -4.90
N TYR A 105 8.10 1.41 -5.53
CA TYR A 105 6.89 1.28 -6.32
C TYR A 105 5.69 1.04 -5.41
N MET A 106 4.56 1.66 -5.73
CA MET A 106 3.24 1.34 -5.20
C MET A 106 2.37 0.92 -6.39
N PHE A 107 2.27 -0.38 -6.64
CA PHE A 107 1.38 -0.87 -7.67
C PHE A 107 -0.05 -0.92 -7.12
N VAL A 108 -0.97 -0.33 -7.84
CA VAL A 108 -2.39 -0.40 -7.56
C VAL A 108 -2.99 -1.47 -8.46
N PHE A 109 -3.24 -2.65 -7.89
CA PHE A 109 -3.93 -3.73 -8.59
C PHE A 109 -5.42 -3.65 -8.33
N SER A 110 -6.26 -3.98 -9.31
CA SER A 110 -7.70 -4.04 -9.12
C SER A 110 -8.30 -5.29 -9.71
N LYS A 111 -9.30 -5.84 -9.04
CA LYS A 111 -10.11 -6.95 -9.57
C LYS A 111 -11.29 -6.38 -10.34
N GLY A 112 -11.12 -6.22 -11.66
CA GLY A 112 -12.02 -5.45 -12.49
C GLY A 112 -11.81 -3.93 -12.32
N LYS A 113 -12.83 -3.13 -12.65
CA LYS A 113 -12.77 -1.67 -12.47
C LYS A 113 -12.94 -1.32 -10.99
N PRO A 114 -12.08 -0.48 -10.39
CA PRO A 114 -12.26 -0.03 -9.00
C PRO A 114 -13.64 0.57 -8.77
N LYS A 115 -14.29 0.19 -7.67
CA LYS A 115 -15.59 0.74 -7.26
C LYS A 115 -15.44 2.10 -6.59
N THR A 116 -14.38 2.24 -5.78
CA THR A 116 -14.12 3.42 -4.97
C THR A 116 -12.87 4.13 -5.48
N PHE A 117 -12.96 5.42 -5.65
CA PHE A 117 -11.84 6.30 -5.91
C PHE A 117 -12.15 7.69 -5.37
N ASN A 118 -11.61 8.01 -4.21
CA ASN A 118 -11.70 9.30 -3.54
C ASN A 118 -10.37 10.03 -3.72
N PRO A 119 -10.16 10.76 -4.83
CA PRO A 119 -8.85 11.32 -5.12
C PRO A 119 -8.47 12.40 -4.11
N ILE A 120 -7.20 12.40 -3.72
CA ILE A 120 -6.61 13.52 -3.00
C ILE A 120 -6.54 14.70 -3.96
N MET A 121 -7.03 15.85 -3.49
CA MET A 121 -7.10 17.08 -4.27
C MET A 121 -6.06 18.09 -3.80
N GLU A 122 -5.54 18.88 -4.71
CA GLU A 122 -4.67 20.02 -4.41
C GLU A 122 -5.16 21.30 -5.14
N GLU A 123 -4.88 22.45 -4.57
CA GLU A 123 -5.22 23.73 -5.22
C GLU A 123 -4.47 23.92 -6.54
N CYS A 124 -5.17 24.41 -7.55
CA CYS A 124 -4.55 24.79 -8.80
C CYS A 124 -3.76 26.09 -8.63
N LYS A 125 -2.47 26.09 -9.02
CA LYS A 125 -1.62 27.28 -8.98
C LYS A 125 -2.11 28.40 -9.91
N TYR A 126 -2.78 28.04 -11.01
CA TYR A 126 -3.27 28.96 -12.01
C TYR A 126 -4.79 28.87 -12.10
N LYS A 127 -5.47 30.02 -12.05
CA LYS A 127 -6.93 30.15 -12.11
C LYS A 127 -7.33 30.81 -13.45
N GLY A 128 -8.59 30.66 -13.86
CA GLY A 128 -9.16 31.32 -15.04
C GLY A 128 -9.13 30.46 -16.30
N ILE A 129 -9.34 31.08 -17.44
CA ILE A 129 -9.44 30.41 -18.76
C ILE A 129 -8.03 30.14 -19.30
N ALA A 130 -7.81 28.90 -19.73
CA ALA A 130 -6.58 28.49 -20.41
C ALA A 130 -6.90 27.97 -21.82
N ASN A 131 -6.03 28.26 -22.76
CA ASN A 131 -6.04 27.61 -24.06
C ASN A 131 -5.26 26.29 -23.97
N MET A 132 -5.96 25.18 -24.07
CA MET A 132 -5.35 23.86 -24.12
C MET A 132 -5.07 23.52 -25.58
N LYS A 133 -3.84 23.11 -25.84
CA LYS A 133 -3.38 22.71 -27.17
C LYS A 133 -3.32 21.18 -27.23
N ASN A 134 -4.22 20.59 -27.99
CA ASN A 134 -4.23 19.16 -28.24
C ASN A 134 -3.65 18.84 -29.60
N ARG A 135 -2.85 17.79 -29.68
CA ARG A 135 -2.33 17.29 -30.96
C ARG A 135 -3.12 16.06 -31.38
N GLY A 136 -3.80 16.14 -32.54
CA GLY A 136 -4.46 15.01 -33.16
C GLY A 136 -3.46 13.92 -33.59
N LYS A 137 -3.98 12.73 -33.88
CA LYS A 137 -3.14 11.60 -34.36
C LYS A 137 -2.47 11.88 -35.71
N ASP A 138 -3.04 12.76 -36.50
CA ASP A 138 -2.55 13.25 -37.78
C ASP A 138 -1.52 14.41 -37.67
N GLY A 139 -1.20 14.81 -36.42
CA GLY A 139 -0.30 15.92 -36.12
C GLY A 139 -0.96 17.29 -36.10
N SER A 140 -2.25 17.40 -36.44
CA SER A 140 -3.01 18.65 -36.35
C SER A 140 -3.03 19.21 -34.93
N LEU A 141 -3.22 20.53 -34.82
CA LEU A 141 -3.27 21.21 -33.51
C LEU A 141 -4.64 21.83 -33.32
N GLU A 142 -5.32 21.32 -32.31
CA GLU A 142 -6.60 21.85 -31.88
C GLU A 142 -6.43 22.66 -30.58
N TYR A 143 -7.09 23.82 -30.53
CA TYR A 143 -7.09 24.68 -29.36
C TYR A 143 -8.46 24.66 -28.72
N THR A 144 -8.52 24.22 -27.46
CA THR A 144 -9.74 24.21 -26.68
C THR A 144 -9.60 25.19 -25.52
N LYS A 145 -10.56 26.07 -25.34
CA LYS A 145 -10.64 26.91 -24.13
C LYS A 145 -11.21 26.06 -23.00
N ILE A 146 -10.46 25.97 -21.92
CA ILE A 146 -10.90 25.30 -20.70
C ILE A 146 -10.91 26.29 -19.54
N GLU A 147 -11.97 26.28 -18.75
CA GLU A 147 -11.97 26.94 -17.46
C GLU A 147 -11.28 26.02 -16.44
N ARG A 148 -10.24 26.53 -15.80
CA ARG A 148 -9.51 25.78 -14.79
C ARG A 148 -10.33 25.67 -13.52
N THR A 149 -10.45 24.46 -13.01
CA THR A 149 -11.05 24.19 -11.70
C THR A 149 -10.18 24.80 -10.59
N LYS A 150 -10.80 25.07 -9.43
CA LYS A 150 -10.06 25.56 -8.26
C LYS A 150 -9.07 24.52 -7.74
N GLU A 151 -9.43 23.25 -7.88
CA GLU A 151 -8.68 22.09 -7.41
C GLU A 151 -8.46 21.09 -8.53
N LYS A 152 -7.41 20.33 -8.42
CA LYS A 152 -7.08 19.20 -9.30
C LYS A 152 -6.64 18.00 -8.49
N LYS A 153 -6.71 16.82 -9.06
CA LYS A 153 -6.12 15.60 -8.48
C LYS A 153 -4.61 15.76 -8.36
N VAL A 154 -4.05 15.28 -7.26
CA VAL A 154 -2.58 15.13 -7.14
C VAL A 154 -2.05 14.16 -8.20
N GLY A 155 -0.75 14.22 -8.48
CA GLY A 155 -0.09 13.26 -9.36
C GLY A 155 0.13 11.92 -8.67
N ASN A 156 0.57 10.91 -9.43
CA ASN A 156 0.85 9.57 -8.93
C ASN A 156 2.26 9.41 -8.30
N VAL A 157 2.92 10.52 -7.96
CA VAL A 157 4.16 10.55 -7.18
C VAL A 157 3.84 11.11 -5.81
N PHE A 158 3.83 10.26 -4.80
CA PHE A 158 3.53 10.61 -3.42
C PHE A 158 4.83 10.82 -2.65
N CYS A 159 4.98 12.01 -2.07
CA CYS A 159 6.18 12.41 -1.34
C CYS A 159 5.99 12.25 0.16
N TYR A 160 6.78 11.37 0.78
CA TYR A 160 6.76 11.18 2.23
C TYR A 160 8.16 11.31 2.81
N SER A 161 8.23 11.91 3.99
CA SER A 161 9.44 11.89 4.80
C SER A 161 9.51 10.60 5.62
N VAL A 162 10.70 10.06 5.80
CA VAL A 162 10.96 8.82 6.55
C VAL A 162 11.95 9.05 7.70
N GLY A 163 11.97 8.12 8.64
CA GLY A 163 12.92 8.15 9.77
C GLY A 163 12.24 8.19 11.14
N GLY A 164 13.07 8.18 12.17
CA GLY A 164 12.60 8.15 13.56
C GLY A 164 11.75 9.37 13.92
N GLY A 165 10.54 9.13 14.47
CA GLY A 165 9.59 10.17 14.85
C GLY A 165 8.87 10.85 13.68
N ILE A 166 9.16 10.44 12.42
CA ILE A 166 8.54 10.97 11.20
C ILE A 166 7.64 9.91 10.57
N THR A 167 8.16 8.71 10.35
CA THR A 167 7.40 7.56 9.79
C THR A 167 6.17 7.25 10.63
N THR A 168 6.33 7.26 11.94
CA THR A 168 5.30 7.20 12.98
C THR A 168 5.78 7.89 14.24
N LYS A 169 4.86 8.36 15.07
CA LYS A 169 5.16 8.88 16.43
C LYS A 169 5.14 7.78 17.49
N ASP A 170 4.62 6.60 17.17
CA ASP A 170 4.46 5.48 18.10
C ASP A 170 5.80 4.77 18.32
N LYS A 171 6.42 4.99 19.45
CA LYS A 171 7.74 4.42 19.76
C LYS A 171 7.77 2.89 19.69
N ILE A 172 6.66 2.24 20.08
CA ILE A 172 6.55 0.77 20.05
C ILE A 172 6.70 0.21 18.64
N ALA A 173 6.24 0.93 17.62
CA ALA A 173 6.30 0.50 16.23
C ALA A 173 7.75 0.31 15.74
N TYR A 174 8.72 1.05 16.31
CA TYR A 174 10.15 0.93 15.94
C TYR A 174 10.82 -0.38 16.39
N LYS A 175 10.14 -1.20 17.17
CA LYS A 175 10.59 -2.58 17.43
C LYS A 175 10.46 -3.47 16.20
N HIS A 176 9.62 -3.09 15.23
CA HIS A 176 9.51 -3.78 13.95
C HIS A 176 10.56 -3.24 12.95
N PRO A 177 11.30 -4.10 12.21
CA PRO A 177 12.43 -3.68 11.38
C PRO A 177 12.04 -2.89 10.12
N ALA A 178 10.80 -3.01 9.66
CA ALA A 178 10.34 -2.39 8.41
C ALA A 178 8.96 -1.75 8.61
N GLN A 179 8.88 -0.46 8.34
CA GLN A 179 7.63 0.29 8.44
C GLN A 179 7.55 1.25 7.26
N PHE A 180 6.37 1.38 6.67
CA PHE A 180 6.08 2.49 5.77
C PHE A 180 5.37 3.62 6.53
N PRO A 181 5.40 4.86 6.00
CA PRO A 181 4.80 6.01 6.67
C PRO A 181 3.30 5.84 6.93
N GLU A 182 2.84 6.29 8.09
CA GLU A 182 1.40 6.31 8.42
C GLU A 182 0.61 7.09 7.39
N LYS A 183 1.17 8.20 6.90
CA LYS A 183 0.53 9.02 5.86
C LYS A 183 0.35 8.28 4.53
N LEU A 184 1.27 7.37 4.18
CA LEU A 184 1.11 6.51 3.01
C LEU A 184 -0.11 5.58 3.19
N ALA A 185 -0.23 4.93 4.35
CA ALA A 185 -1.37 4.07 4.63
C ALA A 185 -2.68 4.86 4.62
N GLU A 186 -2.74 6.01 5.30
CA GLU A 186 -3.87 6.91 5.33
C GLU A 186 -4.33 7.30 3.92
N ASP A 187 -3.40 7.79 3.09
CA ASP A 187 -3.69 8.24 1.73
C ASP A 187 -4.27 7.12 0.86
N GLN A 188 -3.70 5.92 0.93
CA GLN A 188 -4.18 4.79 0.15
C GLN A 188 -5.52 4.25 0.68
N ILE A 189 -5.71 4.20 2.00
CA ILE A 189 -6.97 3.75 2.62
C ILE A 189 -8.11 4.70 2.26
N THR A 190 -7.91 6.00 2.43
CA THR A 190 -8.95 7.00 2.15
C THR A 190 -9.27 7.09 0.66
N THR A 191 -8.27 6.92 -0.21
CA THR A 191 -8.46 6.94 -1.67
C THR A 191 -9.26 5.74 -2.17
N TRP A 192 -8.96 4.53 -1.72
CA TRP A 192 -9.47 3.29 -2.32
C TRP A 192 -10.55 2.58 -1.51
N SER A 193 -10.99 3.17 -0.38
CA SER A 193 -12.09 2.63 0.43
C SER A 193 -13.01 3.73 0.96
N ASN A 194 -14.22 3.33 1.33
CA ASN A 194 -15.17 4.14 2.09
C ASN A 194 -15.20 3.71 3.55
N GLU A 195 -15.87 4.48 4.41
CA GLU A 195 -16.15 4.05 5.78
C GLU A 195 -16.87 2.69 5.77
N GLU A 196 -16.64 1.87 6.79
CA GLU A 196 -17.15 0.49 6.95
C GLU A 196 -16.61 -0.54 5.95
N ASP A 197 -15.85 -0.15 4.91
CA ASP A 197 -15.18 -1.12 4.03
C ASP A 197 -14.11 -1.92 4.80
N ILE A 198 -13.84 -3.13 4.35
CA ILE A 198 -12.88 -4.03 4.97
C ILE A 198 -11.50 -3.85 4.34
N VAL A 199 -10.56 -3.33 5.13
CA VAL A 199 -9.15 -3.17 4.77
C VAL A 199 -8.34 -4.34 5.30
N PHE A 200 -7.46 -4.89 4.48
CA PHE A 200 -6.66 -6.05 4.81
C PHE A 200 -5.17 -5.79 4.69
N ASP A 201 -4.40 -6.31 5.65
CA ASP A 201 -2.94 -6.38 5.56
C ASP A 201 -2.44 -7.78 5.95
N PRO A 202 -2.00 -8.59 4.96
CA PRO A 202 -1.52 -9.96 5.21
C PRO A 202 -0.15 -10.04 5.88
N MET A 203 0.54 -8.91 6.05
CA MET A 203 1.89 -8.80 6.61
C MET A 203 1.98 -7.52 7.44
N CYS A 204 1.05 -7.41 8.42
CA CYS A 204 0.75 -6.14 9.10
C CYS A 204 1.88 -5.64 10.03
N GLY A 205 2.82 -6.49 10.41
CA GLY A 205 3.97 -6.13 11.22
C GLY A 205 3.60 -5.30 12.45
N SER A 206 4.01 -4.04 12.45
CA SER A 206 3.68 -3.08 13.53
C SER A 206 2.24 -2.53 13.48
N GLY A 207 1.40 -2.96 12.52
CA GLY A 207 -0.01 -2.59 12.42
C GLY A 207 -0.30 -1.21 11.85
N THR A 208 0.54 -0.67 10.99
CA THR A 208 0.32 0.68 10.42
C THR A 208 -0.98 0.74 9.62
N THR A 209 -1.24 -0.23 8.73
CA THR A 209 -2.50 -0.33 7.98
C THR A 209 -3.70 -0.50 8.91
N CYS A 210 -3.59 -1.38 9.92
CA CYS A 210 -4.66 -1.61 10.89
C CYS A 210 -5.03 -0.33 11.65
N LYS A 211 -4.02 0.39 12.14
CA LYS A 211 -4.19 1.66 12.85
C LYS A 211 -4.89 2.70 11.98
N GLN A 212 -4.39 2.92 10.77
CA GLN A 212 -4.97 3.93 9.90
C GLN A 212 -6.40 3.56 9.45
N SER A 213 -6.67 2.28 9.25
CA SER A 213 -8.04 1.81 8.98
C SER A 213 -8.98 2.12 10.13
N PHE A 214 -8.57 1.80 11.37
CA PHE A 214 -9.35 2.07 12.57
C PHE A 214 -9.63 3.57 12.76
N LEU A 215 -8.60 4.42 12.62
CA LEU A 215 -8.73 5.87 12.79
C LEU A 215 -9.63 6.52 11.74
N HIS A 216 -9.80 5.89 10.59
CA HIS A 216 -10.63 6.38 9.50
C HIS A 216 -11.96 5.63 9.34
N ASN A 217 -12.46 4.96 10.39
CA ASN A 217 -13.73 4.25 10.42
C ASN A 217 -13.85 3.11 9.39
N ARG A 218 -12.73 2.46 9.04
CA ARG A 218 -12.75 1.23 8.25
C ARG A 218 -12.65 0.02 9.15
N ASN A 219 -13.34 -1.04 8.78
CA ASN A 219 -13.07 -2.35 9.34
C ASN A 219 -11.71 -2.85 8.84
N PHE A 220 -11.00 -3.66 9.64
CA PHE A 220 -9.69 -4.14 9.22
C PHE A 220 -9.44 -5.59 9.66
N ILE A 221 -8.57 -6.25 8.91
CA ILE A 221 -7.99 -7.55 9.25
C ILE A 221 -6.48 -7.43 9.05
N GLY A 222 -5.72 -7.68 10.11
CA GLY A 222 -4.27 -7.75 10.08
C GLY A 222 -3.79 -9.17 10.36
N ILE A 223 -2.87 -9.67 9.55
CA ILE A 223 -2.23 -10.98 9.75
C ILE A 223 -0.71 -10.79 9.68
N ASP A 224 0.01 -11.50 10.53
CA ASP A 224 1.47 -11.62 10.43
C ASP A 224 1.90 -13.05 10.76
N MET A 225 3.08 -13.47 10.29
CA MET A 225 3.66 -14.75 10.64
C MET A 225 4.34 -14.74 12.00
N SER A 226 4.78 -13.56 12.47
CA SER A 226 5.40 -13.38 13.77
C SER A 226 4.34 -13.11 14.84
N GLU A 227 4.22 -14.04 15.77
CA GLU A 227 3.36 -13.88 16.94
C GLU A 227 3.81 -12.71 17.82
N GLU A 228 5.12 -12.48 17.92
CA GLU A 228 5.71 -11.35 18.65
C GLU A 228 5.26 -10.01 18.05
N TYR A 229 5.32 -9.86 16.72
CA TYR A 229 4.86 -8.62 16.08
C TYR A 229 3.37 -8.34 16.33
N ILE A 230 2.56 -9.38 16.33
CA ILE A 230 1.13 -9.24 16.63
C ILE A 230 0.90 -8.90 18.10
N LYS A 231 1.45 -9.69 19.05
CA LYS A 231 1.13 -9.56 20.47
C LYS A 231 1.80 -8.35 21.11
N ASP A 232 3.10 -8.17 20.84
CA ASP A 232 3.95 -7.25 21.59
C ASP A 232 4.09 -5.88 20.90
N ILE A 233 3.68 -5.77 19.64
CA ILE A 233 3.76 -4.51 18.89
C ILE A 233 2.37 -4.09 18.40
N CYS A 234 1.77 -4.83 17.45
CA CYS A 234 0.56 -4.41 16.76
C CYS A 234 -0.62 -4.24 17.73
N LYS A 235 -0.96 -5.27 18.51
CA LYS A 235 -2.07 -5.21 19.46
C LYS A 235 -1.86 -4.18 20.58
N VAL A 236 -0.63 -4.06 21.08
CA VAL A 236 -0.28 -3.03 22.09
C VAL A 236 -0.49 -1.64 21.51
N ARG A 237 0.04 -1.39 20.31
CA ARG A 237 -0.13 -0.14 19.59
C ARG A 237 -1.61 0.20 19.35
N MET A 238 -2.41 -0.76 18.91
CA MET A 238 -3.83 -0.56 18.61
C MET A 238 -4.64 -0.18 19.87
N LYS A 239 -4.31 -0.79 21.02
CA LYS A 239 -4.96 -0.49 22.32
C LYS A 239 -4.72 0.96 22.77
N GLU A 240 -3.55 1.56 22.44
CA GLU A 240 -3.27 2.98 22.72
C GLU A 240 -4.25 3.92 21.99
N TYR A 241 -4.88 3.46 20.92
CA TYR A 241 -5.90 4.19 20.14
C TYR A 241 -7.34 3.79 20.48
N GLY A 242 -7.56 2.99 21.54
CA GLY A 242 -8.89 2.58 22.00
C GLY A 242 -9.47 1.38 21.26
N TRP A 243 -8.66 0.64 20.49
CA TRP A 243 -9.10 -0.62 19.89
C TRP A 243 -9.19 -1.73 20.96
N GLU A 244 -10.28 -2.46 20.93
CA GLU A 244 -10.49 -3.64 21.78
C GLU A 244 -10.60 -4.90 20.93
N GLU A 245 -9.93 -5.96 21.37
CA GLU A 245 -9.98 -7.25 20.69
C GLU A 245 -11.34 -7.91 20.84
N LYS A 246 -12.00 -8.21 19.71
CA LYS A 246 -13.25 -8.96 19.69
C LYS A 246 -12.98 -10.43 19.39
N ASN A 247 -13.63 -11.32 20.11
CA ASN A 247 -13.55 -12.77 19.88
C ASN A 247 -14.39 -13.16 18.66
N GLY A 248 -13.77 -13.84 17.68
CA GLY A 248 -14.43 -14.31 16.46
C GLY A 248 -13.95 -13.62 15.17
N ILE A 249 -14.41 -14.09 13.99
CA ILE A 249 -14.16 -13.46 12.69
C ILE A 249 -15.15 -12.29 12.55
N GLU A 250 -15.02 -11.29 13.37
CA GLU A 250 -15.63 -9.99 13.13
C GLU A 250 -14.63 -9.09 12.42
N SER A 251 -15.12 -8.10 11.72
CA SER A 251 -14.39 -7.23 10.79
C SER A 251 -13.24 -6.38 11.39
N ASN A 252 -12.81 -6.66 12.63
CA ASN A 252 -11.70 -5.95 13.31
C ASN A 252 -10.75 -6.92 13.99
N ASN A 253 -10.21 -7.90 13.25
CA ASN A 253 -9.34 -8.94 13.80
C ASN A 253 -7.88 -8.77 13.42
N ILE A 254 -7.01 -9.05 14.40
CA ILE A 254 -5.56 -9.18 14.21
C ILE A 254 -5.18 -10.62 14.59
N GLU A 255 -4.71 -11.40 13.62
CA GLU A 255 -4.43 -12.84 13.80
C GLU A 255 -2.96 -13.19 13.50
N THR A 256 -2.44 -14.16 14.26
CA THR A 256 -1.15 -14.82 13.97
C THR A 256 -1.33 -16.12 13.22
N ARG A 257 -0.44 -16.43 12.28
CA ARG A 257 -0.39 -17.70 11.56
C ARG A 257 0.49 -18.77 12.21
N ALA A 258 1.18 -18.46 13.32
CA ALA A 258 2.21 -19.33 13.92
C ALA A 258 1.75 -20.72 14.39
N ASN A 259 0.46 -21.01 14.42
CA ASN A 259 -0.07 -22.24 15.00
C ASN A 259 -0.72 -23.22 14.00
N LYS A 260 -0.40 -23.16 12.70
CA LYS A 260 -0.87 -24.16 11.71
C LYS A 260 0.24 -24.49 10.70
N ILE A 261 1.24 -25.24 11.16
CA ILE A 261 2.05 -26.16 10.37
C ILE A 261 1.78 -27.56 10.86
#